data_12421d228d3c11c6562687a2155164bc
#
_entry.id   12421d228d3c11c6562687a2155164bc
#
_cell.length_a   1.000
_cell.length_b   1.000
_cell.length_c   1.000
_cell.angle_alpha   90.00
_cell.angle_beta   90.00
_cell.angle_gamma   90.00
#
_symmetry.space_group_name_H-M   'P 1'
#
loop_
_entity.id
_entity.type
_entity.pdbx_description
1 polymer ?
#
loop_
_entity_poly.entity_id
_entity_poly.type
_entity_poly.pdbx_seq_one_letter_code
_entity_poly.pdbx_strand_id
1 'polypeptide(L)'
;MMNRFRAILCPSFPVTPRRGGSSGCCGLAPLRPAIYHVLNNRELYGRVSILLGFHSPNDLLYRHEFEQWRQRLDIDLLVTVNHADRSWRGNVGGVQVQAFIKRGNFDPKETLAMVCGPEGKMRYMASSLRDAGVPEERIYFSMERNMKCAMGICGRCQFGPEFTCKDGPVLRFDRISHILAVREI
;
A
#
# COMPACT_ATOMS: atom_id res chain seq x y z
N MET A 1 29.82 -2.38 3.38
CA MET A 1 28.62 -3.06 2.89
C MET A 1 27.53 -2.02 2.83
N MET A 2 27.11 -1.60 1.64
CA MET A 2 25.96 -0.67 1.50
C MET A 2 24.69 -1.43 1.95
N ASN A 3 24.10 -0.96 3.04
CA ASN A 3 22.79 -1.45 3.52
C ASN A 3 21.74 -1.14 2.45
N ARG A 4 21.31 -2.15 1.70
CA ARG A 4 20.29 -1.99 0.67
C ARG A 4 18.94 -2.08 1.35
N PHE A 5 18.21 -0.97 1.36
CA PHE A 5 16.84 -0.93 1.87
C PHE A 5 15.94 -1.94 1.16
N ARG A 6 15.05 -2.57 1.90
CA ARG A 6 14.01 -3.44 1.35
C ARG A 6 12.72 -2.65 1.27
N ALA A 7 11.97 -2.78 0.18
CA ALA A 7 10.73 -2.05 -0.02
C ALA A 7 9.54 -3.02 -0.15
N ILE A 8 8.50 -2.80 0.65
CA ILE A 8 7.20 -3.46 0.51
C ILE A 8 6.19 -2.39 0.10
N LEU A 9 5.59 -2.56 -1.07
CA LEU A 9 4.61 -1.65 -1.64
C LEU A 9 3.27 -2.38 -1.67
N CYS A 10 2.31 -1.91 -0.89
CA CYS A 10 1.04 -2.62 -0.72
C CYS A 10 -0.17 -1.72 -0.94
N PRO A 11 -0.65 -1.58 -2.18
CA PRO A 11 -1.96 -1.02 -2.46
C PRO A 11 -3.07 -2.05 -2.23
N SER A 12 -4.12 -1.65 -1.53
CA SER A 12 -5.31 -2.48 -1.30
C SER A 12 -6.60 -1.74 -1.69
N PHE A 13 -7.67 -2.49 -2.00
CA PHE A 13 -8.91 -1.95 -2.59
C PHE A 13 -10.06 -1.78 -1.62
N PRO A 14 -11.04 -0.89 -1.93
CA PRO A 14 -12.29 -0.80 -1.20
C PRO A 14 -13.13 -2.07 -1.37
N VAL A 15 -13.82 -2.47 -0.31
CA VAL A 15 -14.61 -3.71 -0.24
C VAL A 15 -16.03 -3.54 -0.78
N THR A 16 -16.52 -2.32 -0.98
CA THR A 16 -17.89 -2.07 -1.43
C THR A 16 -17.97 -0.95 -2.45
N PRO A 17 -18.66 -1.15 -3.59
CA PRO A 17 -19.05 -0.05 -4.43
C PRO A 17 -20.11 0.78 -3.68
N ARG A 18 -19.79 2.00 -3.29
CA ARG A 18 -20.84 2.95 -2.93
C ARG A 18 -21.67 3.22 -4.18
N ARG A 19 -22.99 3.13 -4.08
CA ARG A 19 -23.90 3.46 -5.18
C ARG A 19 -23.55 4.84 -5.71
N GLY A 20 -23.11 4.94 -6.97
CA GLY A 20 -22.87 6.20 -7.69
C GLY A 20 -21.43 6.72 -7.74
N GLY A 21 -20.42 5.98 -7.29
CA GLY A 21 -19.02 6.37 -7.43
C GLY A 21 -18.25 5.36 -8.26
N SER A 22 -17.43 5.82 -9.19
CA SER A 22 -16.46 4.99 -9.89
C SER A 22 -15.60 4.26 -8.85
N SER A 23 -15.65 2.95 -8.84
CA SER A 23 -14.81 2.08 -8.01
C SER A 23 -13.37 2.11 -8.54
N GLY A 24 -12.76 3.28 -8.51
CA GLY A 24 -11.37 3.49 -8.92
C GLY A 24 -10.45 2.73 -7.98
N CYS A 25 -9.49 2.10 -8.56
CA CYS A 25 -8.36 1.46 -7.90
C CYS A 25 -7.42 2.52 -7.32
N CYS A 26 -7.80 3.14 -6.22
CA CYS A 26 -7.07 4.27 -5.67
C CYS A 26 -5.70 3.89 -5.10
N GLY A 27 -5.54 2.65 -4.60
CA GLY A 27 -4.32 2.27 -3.88
C GLY A 27 -3.04 2.17 -4.73
N LEU A 28 -3.13 1.76 -6.00
CA LEU A 28 -1.93 1.65 -6.85
C LEU A 28 -1.48 2.99 -7.41
N ALA A 29 -2.40 3.85 -7.81
CA ALA A 29 -2.07 5.12 -8.45
C ALA A 29 -1.13 6.01 -7.60
N PRO A 30 -1.36 6.22 -6.29
CA PRO A 30 -0.44 6.97 -5.45
C PRO A 30 0.94 6.32 -5.27
N LEU A 31 1.01 5.00 -5.33
CA LEU A 31 2.28 4.27 -5.14
C LEU A 31 3.06 4.09 -6.45
N ARG A 32 2.47 4.29 -7.62
CA ARG A 32 3.16 4.15 -8.91
C ARG A 32 4.45 4.96 -9.01
N PRO A 33 4.50 6.25 -8.64
CA PRO A 33 5.75 7.02 -8.68
C PRO A 33 6.85 6.37 -7.82
N ALA A 34 6.50 5.87 -6.63
CA ALA A 34 7.45 5.19 -5.76
C ALA A 34 7.92 3.86 -6.36
N ILE A 35 7.02 3.09 -6.98
CA ILE A 35 7.38 1.85 -7.69
C ILE A 35 8.37 2.17 -8.82
N TYR A 36 8.08 3.13 -9.67
CA TYR A 36 8.99 3.51 -10.76
C TYR A 36 10.33 4.04 -10.25
N HIS A 37 10.32 4.83 -9.17
CA HIS A 37 11.57 5.30 -8.55
C HIS A 37 12.43 4.10 -8.10
N VAL A 38 11.82 3.14 -7.41
CA VAL A 38 12.52 1.93 -6.94
C VAL A 38 13.03 1.08 -8.12
N LEU A 39 12.24 0.94 -9.18
CA LEU A 39 12.62 0.16 -10.36
C LEU A 39 13.74 0.82 -11.18
N ASN A 40 13.77 2.16 -11.23
CA ASN A 40 14.79 2.93 -11.94
C ASN A 40 16.11 3.05 -11.16
N ASN A 41 16.06 2.89 -9.83
CA ASN A 41 17.23 2.95 -8.95
C ASN A 41 17.42 1.62 -8.22
N ARG A 42 17.28 0.53 -8.94
CA ARG A 42 17.17 -0.82 -8.37
C ARG A 42 18.37 -1.23 -7.54
N GLU A 43 19.55 -0.74 -7.90
CA GLU A 43 20.84 -1.01 -7.21
C GLU A 43 20.88 -0.45 -5.79
N LEU A 44 20.07 0.56 -5.48
CA LEU A 44 19.98 1.15 -4.13
C LEU A 44 19.14 0.29 -3.18
N TYR A 45 18.30 -0.58 -3.73
CA TYR A 45 17.36 -1.38 -2.98
C TYR A 45 17.78 -2.85 -2.95
N GLY A 46 17.57 -3.50 -1.81
CA GLY A 46 17.72 -4.93 -1.66
C GLY A 46 16.55 -5.69 -2.28
N ARG A 47 15.83 -6.47 -1.50
CA ARG A 47 14.62 -7.16 -1.96
C ARG A 47 13.46 -6.18 -2.09
N VAL A 48 12.80 -6.19 -3.23
CA VAL A 48 11.62 -5.36 -3.50
C VAL A 48 10.41 -6.26 -3.68
N SER A 49 9.34 -5.96 -2.97
CA SER A 49 8.11 -6.74 -3.00
C SER A 49 6.92 -5.82 -3.24
N ILE A 50 6.11 -6.14 -4.24
CA ILE A 50 4.91 -5.40 -4.61
C ILE A 50 3.71 -6.32 -4.37
N LEU A 51 2.85 -5.95 -3.42
CA LEU A 51 1.68 -6.73 -3.05
C LEU A 51 0.42 -5.98 -3.47
N LEU A 52 -0.27 -6.46 -4.49
CA LEU A 52 -1.46 -5.83 -5.06
C LEU A 52 -2.72 -6.64 -4.70
N GLY A 53 -3.72 -5.98 -4.12
CA GLY A 53 -5.02 -6.59 -3.85
C GLY A 53 -6.12 -5.92 -4.65
N PHE A 54 -6.98 -6.67 -5.34
CA PHE A 54 -8.08 -6.19 -6.16
C PHE A 54 -9.41 -6.82 -5.72
N HIS A 55 -10.53 -6.18 -6.02
CA HIS A 55 -11.84 -6.77 -5.73
C HIS A 55 -12.11 -7.95 -6.68
N SER A 56 -11.92 -7.74 -7.97
CA SER A 56 -12.10 -8.75 -9.01
C SER A 56 -11.04 -8.62 -10.11
N PRO A 57 -10.89 -9.61 -11.01
CA PRO A 57 -9.99 -9.50 -12.16
C PRO A 57 -10.33 -8.34 -13.10
N ASN A 58 -11.58 -7.90 -13.15
CA ASN A 58 -12.01 -6.79 -14.00
C ASN A 58 -11.55 -5.42 -13.48
N ASP A 59 -11.24 -5.34 -12.19
CA ASP A 59 -10.78 -4.12 -11.52
C ASP A 59 -9.26 -3.90 -11.66
N LEU A 60 -8.54 -4.81 -12.33
CA LEU A 60 -7.11 -4.66 -12.56
C LEU A 60 -6.83 -3.49 -13.50
N LEU A 61 -6.38 -2.37 -12.95
CA LEU A 61 -5.82 -1.26 -13.72
C LEU A 61 -4.36 -1.54 -14.06
N TYR A 62 -3.87 -0.94 -15.13
CA TYR A 62 -2.46 -1.04 -15.53
C TYR A 62 -1.97 -2.47 -15.79
N ARG A 63 -2.80 -3.33 -16.38
CA ARG A 63 -2.48 -4.75 -16.63
C ARG A 63 -1.16 -4.97 -17.36
N HIS A 64 -0.86 -4.13 -18.36
CA HIS A 64 0.40 -4.21 -19.11
C HIS A 64 1.64 -3.96 -18.23
N GLU A 65 1.53 -3.10 -17.19
CA GLU A 65 2.62 -2.88 -16.23
C GLU A 65 2.86 -4.12 -15.37
N PHE A 66 1.79 -4.82 -14.96
CA PHE A 66 1.94 -6.06 -14.20
C PHE A 66 2.65 -7.16 -14.99
N GLU A 67 2.39 -7.25 -16.29
CA GLU A 67 3.08 -8.19 -17.15
C GLU A 67 4.57 -7.86 -17.25
N GLN A 68 4.91 -6.59 -17.42
CA GLN A 68 6.28 -6.11 -17.39
C GLN A 68 6.97 -6.38 -16.05
N TRP A 69 6.28 -6.09 -14.94
CA TRP A 69 6.83 -6.32 -13.61
C TRP A 69 6.99 -7.81 -13.27
N ARG A 70 6.09 -8.68 -13.75
CA ARG A 70 6.20 -10.14 -13.60
C ARG A 70 7.40 -10.74 -14.33
N GLN A 71 7.84 -10.13 -15.41
CA GLN A 71 9.00 -10.60 -16.17
C GLN A 71 10.32 -10.27 -15.46
N ARG A 72 10.29 -9.37 -14.47
CA ARG A 72 11.47 -9.01 -13.70
C ARG A 72 11.77 -10.06 -12.64
N LEU A 73 13.02 -10.53 -12.63
CA LEU A 73 13.51 -11.51 -11.65
C LEU A 73 14.00 -10.85 -10.34
N ASP A 74 14.11 -9.53 -10.34
CA ASP A 74 14.67 -8.74 -9.24
C ASP A 74 13.61 -8.17 -8.29
N ILE A 75 12.33 -8.46 -8.54
CA ILE A 75 11.20 -8.06 -7.70
C ILE A 75 10.26 -9.23 -7.44
N ASP A 76 9.59 -9.20 -6.29
CA ASP A 76 8.52 -10.14 -5.96
C ASP A 76 7.16 -9.46 -6.17
N LEU A 77 6.43 -9.84 -7.20
CA LEU A 77 5.08 -9.33 -7.46
C LEU A 77 4.03 -10.35 -7.02
N LEU A 78 3.18 -9.97 -6.07
CA LEU A 78 2.01 -10.74 -5.64
C LEU A 78 0.74 -9.98 -6.00
N VAL A 79 -0.08 -10.56 -6.85
CA VAL A 79 -1.40 -10.02 -7.21
C VAL A 79 -2.47 -10.97 -6.67
N THR A 80 -3.43 -10.42 -5.91
CA THR A 80 -4.57 -11.15 -5.35
C THR A 80 -5.89 -10.48 -5.74
N VAL A 81 -6.95 -11.26 -5.85
CA VAL A 81 -8.32 -10.75 -6.01
C VAL A 81 -9.23 -11.35 -4.93
N ASN A 82 -10.21 -10.58 -4.44
CA ASN A 82 -11.15 -11.08 -3.43
C ASN A 82 -12.15 -12.06 -4.05
N HIS A 83 -12.62 -11.76 -5.26
CA HIS A 83 -13.58 -12.55 -6.01
C HIS A 83 -13.02 -12.87 -7.39
N ALA A 84 -13.03 -14.14 -7.74
CA ALA A 84 -12.54 -14.62 -9.02
C ALA A 84 -13.57 -15.50 -9.69
N ASP A 85 -13.62 -15.44 -11.01
CA ASP A 85 -14.32 -16.41 -11.83
C ASP A 85 -13.38 -17.57 -12.22
N ARG A 86 -13.90 -18.53 -12.99
CA ARG A 86 -13.15 -19.71 -13.42
C ARG A 86 -11.99 -19.39 -14.38
N SER A 87 -11.96 -18.21 -14.95
CA SER A 87 -10.89 -17.76 -15.87
C SER A 87 -9.64 -17.29 -15.13
N TRP A 88 -9.76 -16.90 -13.86
CA TRP A 88 -8.68 -16.40 -13.06
C TRP A 88 -7.70 -17.51 -12.64
N ARG A 89 -6.40 -17.31 -12.92
CA ARG A 89 -5.32 -18.25 -12.59
C ARG A 89 -4.41 -17.75 -11.46
N GLY A 90 -4.69 -16.55 -10.91
CA GLY A 90 -3.90 -15.95 -9.83
C GLY A 90 -4.42 -16.30 -8.44
N ASN A 91 -3.89 -15.63 -7.43
CA ASN A 91 -4.28 -15.82 -6.04
C ASN A 91 -5.67 -15.23 -5.77
N VAL A 92 -6.45 -15.92 -4.92
CA VAL A 92 -7.77 -15.48 -4.48
C VAL A 92 -7.72 -15.26 -2.96
N GLY A 93 -8.37 -14.20 -2.49
CA GLY A 93 -8.41 -13.79 -1.10
C GLY A 93 -7.72 -12.46 -0.83
N GLY A 94 -7.80 -11.97 0.40
CA GLY A 94 -7.14 -10.72 0.80
C GLY A 94 -5.61 -10.84 0.74
N VAL A 95 -4.95 -9.69 0.62
CA VAL A 95 -3.48 -9.65 0.68
C VAL A 95 -3.02 -10.15 2.05
N GLN A 96 -2.42 -11.33 2.07
CA GLN A 96 -1.90 -11.95 3.29
C GLN A 96 -0.43 -11.56 3.48
N VAL A 97 -0.22 -10.38 4.06
CA VAL A 97 1.14 -9.89 4.34
C VAL A 97 1.93 -10.85 5.21
N GLN A 98 1.30 -11.44 6.21
CA GLN A 98 1.97 -12.40 7.10
C GLN A 98 2.46 -13.65 6.35
N ALA A 99 1.65 -14.17 5.42
CA ALA A 99 2.06 -15.31 4.60
C ALA A 99 3.22 -14.94 3.66
N PHE A 100 3.21 -13.71 3.16
CA PHE A 100 4.30 -13.18 2.33
C PHE A 100 5.58 -13.00 3.14
N ILE A 101 5.50 -12.40 4.31
CA ILE A 101 6.64 -12.20 5.23
C ILE A 101 7.29 -13.54 5.59
N LYS A 102 6.48 -14.58 5.89
CA LYS A 102 6.96 -15.91 6.23
C LYS A 102 7.68 -16.65 5.09
N ARG A 103 7.40 -16.30 3.83
CA ARG A 103 7.99 -16.96 2.65
C ARG A 103 9.39 -16.48 2.28
N GLY A 104 9.85 -15.36 2.82
CA GLY A 104 11.10 -14.75 2.40
C GLY A 104 12.09 -14.52 3.52
N ASN A 105 13.38 -14.41 3.17
CA ASN A 105 14.40 -13.81 4.04
C ASN A 105 14.04 -12.34 4.23
N PHE A 106 13.24 -12.08 5.24
CA PHE A 106 12.71 -10.79 5.60
C PHE A 106 13.52 -10.24 6.77
N ASP A 107 14.16 -9.09 6.58
CA ASP A 107 14.77 -8.34 7.66
C ASP A 107 13.88 -7.17 8.02
N PRO A 108 13.12 -7.24 9.12
CA PRO A 108 12.18 -6.20 9.49
C PRO A 108 12.84 -4.85 9.69
N LYS A 109 14.03 -4.82 10.30
CA LYS A 109 14.72 -3.58 10.67
C LYS A 109 15.20 -2.79 9.46
N GLU A 110 15.51 -3.47 8.35
CA GLU A 110 15.96 -2.86 7.11
C GLU A 110 14.84 -2.67 6.09
N THR A 111 13.58 -2.96 6.48
CA THR A 111 12.43 -2.88 5.59
C THR A 111 11.73 -1.53 5.69
N LEU A 112 11.44 -0.93 4.54
CA LEU A 112 10.58 0.23 4.39
C LEU A 112 9.28 -0.23 3.73
N ALA A 113 8.14 0.07 4.36
CA ALA A 113 6.83 -0.31 3.86
C ALA A 113 6.02 0.93 3.46
N MET A 114 5.44 0.90 2.28
CA MET A 114 4.51 1.91 1.79
C MET A 114 3.14 1.26 1.58
N VAL A 115 2.13 1.78 2.23
CA VAL A 115 0.77 1.23 2.25
C VAL A 115 -0.21 2.27 1.74
N CYS A 116 -1.08 1.87 0.84
CA CYS A 116 -2.18 2.71 0.34
C CYS A 116 -3.45 1.88 0.17
N GLY A 117 -4.58 2.45 0.51
CA GLY A 117 -5.88 1.81 0.36
C GLY A 117 -6.89 2.24 1.42
N PRO A 118 -8.01 1.51 1.55
CA PRO A 118 -9.02 1.79 2.57
C PRO A 118 -8.44 1.69 3.98
N GLU A 119 -8.84 2.60 4.83
CA GLU A 119 -8.29 2.77 6.19
C GLU A 119 -8.26 1.46 7.01
N GLY A 120 -9.35 0.70 7.01
CA GLY A 120 -9.40 -0.57 7.73
C GLY A 120 -8.37 -1.59 7.26
N LYS A 121 -8.07 -1.61 5.94
CA LYS A 121 -7.02 -2.48 5.39
C LYS A 121 -5.63 -1.95 5.71
N MET A 122 -5.43 -0.64 5.66
CA MET A 122 -4.15 -0.03 6.04
C MET A 122 -3.83 -0.32 7.51
N ARG A 123 -4.82 -0.23 8.41
CA ARG A 123 -4.67 -0.63 9.82
C ARG A 123 -4.21 -2.08 9.97
N TYR A 124 -4.89 -3.00 9.28
CA TYR A 124 -4.53 -4.42 9.30
C TYR A 124 -3.11 -4.65 8.78
N MET A 125 -2.74 -3.98 7.69
CA MET A 125 -1.40 -4.09 7.10
C MET A 125 -0.32 -3.57 8.04
N ALA A 126 -0.55 -2.40 8.67
CA ALA A 126 0.38 -1.83 9.63
C ALA A 126 0.56 -2.74 10.85
N SER A 127 -0.54 -3.27 11.40
CA SER A 127 -0.45 -4.23 12.50
C SER A 127 0.36 -5.46 12.09
N SER A 128 0.08 -6.03 10.92
CA SER A 128 0.80 -7.21 10.43
C SER A 128 2.30 -6.93 10.21
N LEU A 129 2.66 -5.75 9.73
CA LEU A 129 4.07 -5.35 9.53
C LEU A 129 4.77 -5.11 10.87
N ARG A 130 4.11 -4.43 11.81
CA ARG A 130 4.61 -4.24 13.17
C ARG A 130 4.82 -5.57 13.90
N ASP A 131 3.83 -6.46 13.84
CA ASP A 131 3.90 -7.80 14.45
C ASP A 131 5.02 -8.65 13.84
N ALA A 132 5.39 -8.36 12.59
CA ALA A 132 6.56 -8.93 11.92
C ALA A 132 7.88 -8.26 12.29
N GLY A 133 7.84 -7.20 13.12
CA GLY A 133 9.02 -6.50 13.62
C GLY A 133 9.49 -5.30 12.78
N VAL A 134 8.68 -4.83 11.81
CA VAL A 134 9.00 -3.61 11.06
C VAL A 134 8.79 -2.40 11.98
N PRO A 135 9.80 -1.53 12.14
CA PRO A 135 9.66 -0.33 12.95
C PRO A 135 8.58 0.60 12.42
N GLU A 136 7.78 1.20 13.30
CA GLU A 136 6.65 2.07 12.90
C GLU A 136 7.11 3.29 12.10
N GLU A 137 8.29 3.82 12.38
CA GLU A 137 8.90 4.93 11.63
C GLU A 137 9.30 4.56 10.20
N ARG A 138 9.28 3.27 9.86
CA ARG A 138 9.55 2.76 8.49
C ARG A 138 8.31 2.34 7.74
N ILE A 139 7.12 2.56 8.31
CA ILE A 139 5.84 2.31 7.67
C ILE A 139 5.23 3.65 7.26
N TYR A 140 4.91 3.80 5.99
CA TYR A 140 4.35 5.01 5.40
C TYR A 140 2.97 4.72 4.82
N PHE A 141 2.03 5.60 5.10
CA PHE A 141 0.67 5.56 4.59
C PHE A 141 0.42 6.66 3.58
N SER A 142 -0.13 6.31 2.44
CA SER A 142 -0.72 7.29 1.52
C SER A 142 -2.19 7.45 1.88
N MET A 143 -2.51 8.58 2.51
CA MET A 143 -3.86 8.89 3.00
C MET A 143 -4.68 9.60 1.96
N GLU A 144 -5.93 9.18 1.79
CA GLU A 144 -6.91 9.88 0.94
C GLU A 144 -7.92 10.60 1.81
N ARG A 145 -8.08 11.90 1.57
CA ARG A 145 -9.08 12.75 2.21
C ARG A 145 -9.68 13.72 1.19
N ASN A 146 -10.95 14.07 1.40
CA ASN A 146 -11.62 15.07 0.57
C ASN A 146 -11.00 16.45 0.79
N MET A 147 -10.22 16.93 -0.16
CA MET A 147 -9.64 18.26 -0.13
C MET A 147 -10.62 19.27 -0.74
N LYS A 148 -10.77 20.45 -0.11
CA LYS A 148 -11.60 21.53 -0.60
C LYS A 148 -10.85 22.86 -0.74
N CYS A 149 -10.21 23.34 0.33
CA CYS A 149 -9.48 24.61 0.29
C CYS A 149 -8.01 24.46 -0.13
N ALA A 150 -7.42 23.28 0.00
CA ALA A 150 -6.02 22.94 -0.30
C ALA A 150 -4.96 23.75 0.50
N MET A 151 -5.36 24.45 1.59
CA MET A 151 -4.48 25.31 2.40
C MET A 151 -4.65 25.11 3.92
N GLY A 152 -5.29 24.01 4.35
CA GLY A 152 -5.42 23.65 5.77
C GLY A 152 -6.44 24.46 6.57
N ILE A 153 -7.35 25.19 5.93
CA ILE A 153 -8.31 26.11 6.64
C ILE A 153 -9.65 25.41 6.90
N CYS A 154 -10.19 24.64 5.95
CA CYS A 154 -11.57 24.15 6.04
C CYS A 154 -11.74 22.86 6.87
N GLY A 155 -10.68 22.23 7.33
CA GLY A 155 -10.73 21.02 8.15
C GLY A 155 -11.09 19.72 7.41
N ARG A 156 -11.54 19.76 6.15
CA ARG A 156 -12.08 18.59 5.45
C ARG A 156 -11.05 17.48 5.17
N CYS A 157 -9.80 17.85 5.00
CA CYS A 157 -8.72 16.90 4.77
C CYS A 157 -7.91 16.60 6.03
N GLN A 158 -8.44 17.00 7.17
CA GLN A 158 -7.77 16.78 8.46
C GLN A 158 -7.76 15.30 8.84
N PHE A 159 -6.64 14.86 9.37
CA PHE A 159 -6.45 13.56 9.98
C PHE A 159 -5.66 13.72 11.27
N GLY A 160 -6.36 13.74 12.40
CA GLY A 160 -5.77 14.12 13.68
C GLY A 160 -5.20 15.54 13.62
N PRO A 161 -3.93 15.75 13.99
CA PRO A 161 -3.28 17.05 13.90
C PRO A 161 -2.85 17.45 12.49
N GLU A 162 -2.82 16.51 11.53
CA GLU A 162 -2.27 16.69 10.20
C GLU A 162 -3.36 17.08 9.19
N PHE A 163 -2.99 17.90 8.21
CA PHE A 163 -3.84 18.25 7.07
C PHE A 163 -3.24 17.71 5.79
N THR A 164 -3.88 16.73 5.16
CA THR A 164 -3.37 16.10 3.94
C THR A 164 -2.99 17.11 2.85
N CYS A 165 -3.70 18.24 2.75
CA CYS A 165 -3.41 19.27 1.75
C CYS A 165 -2.21 20.16 2.08
N LYS A 166 -1.79 20.23 3.33
CA LYS A 166 -0.69 21.08 3.80
C LYS A 166 0.55 20.26 4.17
N ASP A 167 0.33 19.21 4.96
CA ASP A 167 1.39 18.40 5.55
C ASP A 167 1.78 17.21 4.63
N GLY A 168 0.99 17.01 3.57
CA GLY A 168 1.17 15.98 2.55
C GLY A 168 0.31 14.74 2.78
N PRO A 169 0.03 14.00 1.70
CA PRO A 169 -0.81 12.80 1.78
C PRO A 169 -0.05 11.57 2.33
N VAL A 170 1.28 11.64 2.42
CA VAL A 170 2.10 10.52 2.89
C VAL A 170 2.54 10.78 4.33
N LEU A 171 1.99 9.98 5.24
CA LEU A 171 2.23 10.10 6.67
C LEU A 171 2.98 8.87 7.20
N ARG A 172 3.89 9.08 8.13
CA ARG A 172 4.56 7.99 8.84
C ARG A 172 3.60 7.38 9.88
N PHE A 173 3.64 6.06 9.99
CA PHE A 173 2.72 5.33 10.87
C PHE A 173 2.93 5.66 12.35
N ASP A 174 4.15 5.87 12.82
CA ASP A 174 4.45 6.25 14.21
C ASP A 174 3.75 7.55 14.65
N ARG A 175 3.52 8.48 13.71
CA ARG A 175 2.82 9.74 14.00
C ARG A 175 1.30 9.61 14.10
N ILE A 176 0.74 8.61 13.38
CA ILE A 176 -0.71 8.47 13.22
C ILE A 176 -1.28 7.20 13.86
N SER A 177 -0.44 6.33 14.41
CA SER A 177 -0.84 5.03 14.97
C SER A 177 -1.91 5.17 16.06
N HIS A 178 -1.76 6.17 16.96
CA HIS A 178 -2.72 6.44 18.02
C HIS A 178 -4.07 6.93 17.49
N ILE A 179 -4.09 7.66 16.38
CA ILE A 179 -5.32 8.15 15.73
C ILE A 179 -6.01 7.00 15.00
N LEU A 180 -5.25 6.20 14.29
CA LEU A 180 -5.77 5.02 13.62
C LEU A 180 -6.36 3.98 14.57
N ALA A 181 -6.00 3.98 15.84
CA ALA A 181 -6.59 3.12 16.86
C ALA A 181 -8.04 3.50 17.19
N VAL A 182 -8.45 4.73 16.96
CA VAL A 182 -9.81 5.23 17.20
C VAL A 182 -10.70 4.84 16.02
N ARG A 183 -11.83 4.14 16.31
CA ARG A 183 -12.71 3.58 15.24
C ARG A 183 -13.61 4.60 14.54
N GLU A 184 -13.70 5.84 15.02
CA GLU A 184 -14.72 6.83 14.63
C GLU A 184 -14.10 8.17 14.20
N ILE A 185 -13.08 8.16 13.37
CA ILE A 185 -12.53 9.40 12.81
C ILE A 185 -12.78 9.46 11.31
#